data_dd00dd6db1ea49ef7b6f52aeaaa1bc39
#
_entry.id   dd00dd6db1ea49ef7b6f52aeaaa1bc39
#
_cell.length_a   1.000
_cell.length_b   1.000
_cell.length_c   1.000
_cell.angle_alpha   90.00
_cell.angle_beta   90.00
_cell.angle_gamma   90.00
#
_symmetry.space_group_name_H-M   'P 1'
#
loop_
_entity.id
_entity.type
_entity.pdbx_description
1 polymer ?
#
loop_
_entity_poly.entity_id
_entity_poly.type
_entity_poly.pdbx_seq_one_letter_code
_entity_poly.pdbx_strand_id
1 'polypeptide(L)'
;MRGVSVLESSGDTGVGAACLDQDGKTPQFNPVFPATCPYVTAVGGTVDLAPEIAWSGSSGGFSNYFKAPWYQKAAVQHYLNTYVSAETKEYYGQYVNFTGRGFPDVAALSVHPE
;
A
#
# COMPACT_ATOMS: atom_id res chain seq x y z
N MET A 1 -22.31 -8.52 -10.67
CA MET A 1 -22.01 -7.77 -9.42
C MET A 1 -23.32 -7.60 -8.66
N ARG A 2 -23.26 -7.76 -7.31
CA ARG A 2 -24.45 -7.73 -6.45
C ARG A 2 -24.55 -6.44 -5.60
N GLY A 3 -23.77 -5.41 -5.91
CA GLY A 3 -23.74 -4.17 -5.13
C GLY A 3 -23.17 -4.31 -3.70
N VAL A 4 -22.34 -5.33 -3.46
CA VAL A 4 -21.69 -5.57 -2.16
C VAL A 4 -20.29 -4.98 -2.18
N SER A 5 -19.98 -4.14 -1.19
CA SER A 5 -18.62 -3.65 -0.95
C SER A 5 -17.89 -4.61 -0.02
N VAL A 6 -16.65 -4.94 -0.39
CA VAL A 6 -15.75 -5.77 0.44
C VAL A 6 -14.66 -4.86 0.98
N LEU A 7 -14.56 -4.77 2.30
CA LEU A 7 -13.50 -4.05 3.01
C LEU A 7 -12.48 -5.06 3.52
N GLU A 8 -11.21 -4.75 3.33
CA GLU A 8 -10.10 -5.60 3.72
C GLU A 8 -9.04 -4.78 4.45
N SER A 9 -8.46 -5.34 5.49
CA SER A 9 -7.32 -4.73 6.17
C SER A 9 -6.10 -4.67 5.22
N SER A 10 -5.36 -3.58 5.27
CA SER A 10 -4.08 -3.51 4.55
C SER A 10 -2.99 -4.40 5.14
N GLY A 11 -3.18 -4.88 6.37
CA GLY A 11 -2.22 -5.72 7.10
C GLY A 11 -1.35 -4.94 8.10
N ASP A 12 -0.53 -5.68 8.84
CA ASP A 12 0.27 -5.18 9.97
C ASP A 12 1.78 -5.41 9.78
N THR A 13 2.25 -5.55 8.55
CA THR A 13 3.64 -5.92 8.24
C THR A 13 4.39 -4.89 7.39
N GLY A 14 3.90 -3.65 7.33
CA GLY A 14 4.54 -2.61 6.51
C GLY A 14 4.58 -3.00 5.03
N VAL A 15 5.76 -3.03 4.43
CA VAL A 15 5.97 -3.38 3.00
C VAL A 15 6.07 -4.88 2.74
N GLY A 16 5.90 -5.71 3.77
CA GLY A 16 5.91 -7.18 3.70
C GLY A 16 6.73 -7.83 4.80
N ALA A 17 6.36 -9.05 5.17
CA ALA A 17 6.97 -9.74 6.32
C ALA A 17 8.40 -10.23 6.05
N ALA A 18 8.68 -10.79 4.87
CA ALA A 18 9.97 -11.38 4.54
C ALA A 18 10.83 -10.53 3.59
N CYS A 19 10.20 -9.71 2.76
CA CYS A 19 10.83 -8.83 1.76
C CYS A 19 11.84 -9.55 0.84
N LEU A 20 11.54 -10.80 0.49
CA LEU A 20 12.30 -11.62 -0.45
C LEU A 20 11.39 -12.17 -1.53
N ASP A 21 11.90 -12.32 -2.75
CA ASP A 21 11.22 -13.01 -3.84
C ASP A 21 11.08 -14.51 -3.55
N GLN A 22 10.36 -15.21 -4.41
CA GLN A 22 10.11 -16.66 -4.33
C GLN A 22 11.38 -17.50 -4.31
N ASP A 23 12.50 -16.96 -4.80
CA ASP A 23 13.82 -17.61 -4.71
C ASP A 23 14.41 -17.60 -3.29
N GLY A 24 13.80 -16.86 -2.36
CA GLY A 24 14.26 -16.70 -0.98
C GLY A 24 15.56 -15.91 -0.81
N LYS A 25 16.01 -15.21 -1.84
CA LYS A 25 17.31 -14.51 -1.87
C LYS A 25 17.23 -13.08 -2.39
N THR A 26 16.45 -12.83 -3.43
CA THR A 26 16.35 -11.53 -4.08
C THR A 26 15.47 -10.60 -3.26
N PRO A 27 15.95 -9.43 -2.80
CA PRO A 27 15.14 -8.47 -2.06
C PRO A 27 13.99 -7.94 -2.91
N GLN A 28 12.77 -8.02 -2.36
CA GLN A 28 11.55 -7.53 -2.99
C GLN A 28 10.53 -7.17 -1.91
N PHE A 29 9.76 -6.11 -2.11
CA PHE A 29 8.62 -5.84 -1.26
C PHE A 29 7.49 -6.84 -1.57
N ASN A 30 6.87 -7.35 -0.52
CA ASN A 30 5.83 -8.38 -0.61
C ASN A 30 4.48 -7.84 -0.11
N PRO A 31 3.75 -7.09 -0.97
CA PRO A 31 2.44 -6.57 -0.62
C PRO A 31 1.44 -7.70 -0.36
N VAL A 32 0.57 -7.48 0.63
CA VAL A 32 -0.33 -8.52 1.11
C VAL A 32 -1.57 -8.67 0.24
N PHE A 33 -2.00 -9.92 0.01
CA PHE A 33 -3.29 -10.27 -0.55
C PHE A 33 -4.23 -10.65 0.61
N PRO A 34 -5.55 -10.31 0.60
CA PRO A 34 -6.31 -9.74 -0.52
C PRO A 34 -6.32 -8.21 -0.63
N ALA A 35 -5.60 -7.46 0.19
CA ALA A 35 -5.55 -6.00 0.10
C ALA A 35 -5.09 -5.48 -1.27
N THR A 36 -4.24 -6.23 -1.96
CA THR A 36 -3.78 -5.91 -3.33
C THR A 36 -4.81 -6.20 -4.42
N CYS A 37 -5.94 -6.86 -4.11
CA CYS A 37 -6.99 -7.10 -5.09
C CYS A 37 -7.68 -5.77 -5.50
N PRO A 38 -7.81 -5.49 -6.81
CA PRO A 38 -8.42 -4.23 -7.26
C PRO A 38 -9.95 -4.16 -7.05
N TYR A 39 -10.56 -5.24 -6.59
CA TYR A 39 -12.02 -5.34 -6.35
C TYR A 39 -12.41 -5.24 -4.87
N VAL A 40 -11.44 -5.01 -3.99
CA VAL A 40 -11.69 -4.73 -2.57
C VAL A 40 -11.26 -3.31 -2.23
N THR A 41 -11.85 -2.75 -1.17
CA THR A 41 -11.37 -1.51 -0.56
C THR A 41 -10.41 -1.86 0.58
N ALA A 42 -9.13 -1.62 0.39
CA ALA A 42 -8.12 -1.85 1.40
C ALA A 42 -8.07 -0.68 2.37
N VAL A 43 -8.11 -0.96 3.67
CA VAL A 43 -8.14 0.04 4.74
C VAL A 43 -6.85 -0.06 5.56
N GLY A 44 -6.10 1.03 5.61
CA GLY A 44 -4.91 1.19 6.43
C GLY A 44 -5.19 1.80 7.79
N GLY A 45 -4.17 1.86 8.63
CA GLY A 45 -4.22 2.43 9.97
C GLY A 45 -3.49 3.76 10.08
N THR A 46 -4.07 4.67 10.86
CA THR A 46 -3.42 5.91 11.29
C THR A 46 -3.30 5.97 12.81
N VAL A 47 -2.43 6.82 13.30
CA VAL A 47 -2.26 7.15 14.73
C VAL A 47 -2.22 8.67 14.89
N ASP A 48 -2.40 9.11 16.13
CA ASP A 48 -2.42 10.50 16.53
C ASP A 48 -3.57 11.31 15.89
N LEU A 49 -3.80 12.50 16.40
CA LEU A 49 -4.89 13.35 15.93
C LEU A 49 -4.43 14.76 15.54
N ALA A 50 -3.20 15.12 15.92
CA ALA A 50 -2.71 16.48 15.65
C ALA A 50 -1.17 16.52 15.54
N PRO A 51 -0.59 16.17 14.40
CA PRO A 51 -1.22 15.70 13.16
C PRO A 51 -1.55 14.20 13.18
N GLU A 52 -2.59 13.81 12.46
CA GLU A 52 -2.85 12.41 12.15
C GLU A 52 -1.81 11.90 11.14
N ILE A 53 -1.13 10.82 11.47
CA ILE A 53 -0.06 10.24 10.66
C ILE A 53 -0.31 8.75 10.41
N ALA A 54 0.34 8.19 9.41
CA ALA A 54 0.27 6.76 9.17
C ALA A 54 0.85 5.98 10.37
N TRP A 55 0.14 4.95 10.81
CA TRP A 55 0.66 4.02 11.79
C TRP A 55 1.81 3.20 11.20
N SER A 56 2.92 3.13 11.91
CA SER A 56 4.15 2.47 11.43
C SER A 56 4.00 0.98 11.12
N GLY A 57 3.01 0.31 11.72
CA GLY A 57 2.71 -1.08 11.45
C GLY A 57 1.76 -1.28 10.25
N SER A 58 1.02 -0.24 9.84
CA SER A 58 0.08 -0.37 8.73
C SER A 58 0.78 -0.79 7.45
N SER A 59 0.28 -1.85 6.81
CA SER A 59 0.82 -2.27 5.53
C SER A 59 0.37 -1.36 4.39
N GLY A 60 1.21 -1.25 3.39
CA GLY A 60 0.96 -0.49 2.18
C GLY A 60 1.99 -0.80 1.10
N GLY A 61 1.67 -0.41 -0.11
CA GLY A 61 2.57 -0.62 -1.25
C GLY A 61 1.85 -0.75 -2.57
N PHE A 62 2.47 -1.50 -3.46
CA PHE A 62 2.00 -1.70 -4.84
C PHE A 62 2.04 -3.18 -5.19
N SER A 63 0.97 -3.68 -5.81
CA SER A 63 0.90 -5.08 -6.20
C SER A 63 2.00 -5.46 -7.20
N ASN A 64 2.62 -6.61 -6.99
CA ASN A 64 3.51 -7.23 -7.97
C ASN A 64 2.73 -7.96 -9.08
N TYR A 65 1.44 -8.18 -8.89
CA TYR A 65 0.59 -8.96 -9.80
C TYR A 65 -0.46 -8.12 -10.51
N PHE A 66 -1.25 -7.35 -9.78
CA PHE A 66 -2.34 -6.54 -10.33
C PHE A 66 -1.84 -5.18 -10.80
N LYS A 67 -2.29 -4.76 -11.99
CA LYS A 67 -2.06 -3.41 -12.49
C LYS A 67 -2.89 -2.39 -11.72
N ALA A 68 -2.43 -1.14 -11.69
CA ALA A 68 -3.18 -0.04 -11.12
C ALA A 68 -4.53 0.10 -11.84
N PRO A 69 -5.65 0.01 -11.12
CA PRO A 69 -6.96 0.20 -11.72
C PRO A 69 -7.19 1.67 -12.10
N TRP A 70 -8.11 1.89 -13.03
CA TRP A 70 -8.37 3.21 -13.58
C TRP A 70 -8.74 4.26 -12.52
N TYR A 71 -9.48 3.85 -11.48
CA TYR A 71 -10.01 4.74 -10.45
C TYR A 71 -8.93 5.32 -9.50
N GLN A 72 -7.75 4.75 -9.43
CA GLN A 72 -6.69 5.24 -8.53
C GLN A 72 -5.51 5.89 -9.27
N LYS A 73 -5.43 5.78 -10.58
CA LYS A 73 -4.25 6.24 -11.36
C LYS A 73 -3.92 7.70 -11.12
N ALA A 74 -4.90 8.59 -11.17
CA ALA A 74 -4.67 10.02 -10.98
C ALA A 74 -4.16 10.34 -9.57
N ALA A 75 -4.75 9.74 -8.54
CA ALA A 75 -4.34 9.94 -7.14
C ALA A 75 -2.94 9.41 -6.88
N VAL A 76 -2.62 8.21 -7.38
CA VAL A 76 -1.29 7.59 -7.22
C VAL A 76 -0.24 8.40 -7.95
N GLN A 77 -0.49 8.85 -9.18
CA GLN A 77 0.45 9.69 -9.92
C GLN A 77 0.69 11.02 -9.22
N HIS A 78 -0.36 11.65 -8.71
CA HIS A 78 -0.23 12.87 -7.94
C HIS A 78 0.66 12.68 -6.72
N TYR A 79 0.44 11.63 -5.95
CA TYR A 79 1.27 11.28 -4.79
C TYR A 79 2.73 11.06 -5.18
N LEU A 80 3.00 10.22 -6.16
CA LEU A 80 4.36 9.88 -6.60
C LEU A 80 5.11 11.09 -7.18
N ASN A 81 4.42 12.01 -7.84
CA ASN A 81 5.05 13.17 -8.46
C ASN A 81 5.20 14.36 -7.50
N THR A 82 4.35 14.46 -6.48
CA THR A 82 4.31 15.60 -5.56
C THR A 82 5.08 15.34 -4.27
N TYR A 83 4.92 14.14 -3.70
CA TYR A 83 5.41 13.83 -2.35
C TYR A 83 6.58 12.86 -2.30
N VAL A 84 6.86 12.14 -3.39
CA VAL A 84 7.97 11.18 -3.45
C VAL A 84 9.08 11.75 -4.33
N SER A 85 10.26 11.94 -3.75
CA SER A 85 11.41 12.48 -4.48
C SER A 85 11.89 11.53 -5.58
N ALA A 86 12.57 12.06 -6.59
CA ALA A 86 13.17 11.26 -7.65
C ALA A 86 14.18 10.26 -7.10
N GLU A 87 14.98 10.66 -6.11
CA GLU A 87 15.96 9.80 -5.43
C GLU A 87 15.27 8.64 -4.70
N THR A 88 14.18 8.91 -3.98
CA THR A 88 13.39 7.87 -3.30
C THR A 88 12.80 6.88 -4.30
N LYS A 89 12.26 7.38 -5.42
CA LYS A 89 11.72 6.51 -6.48
C LYS A 89 12.78 5.63 -7.12
N GLU A 90 13.96 6.18 -7.38
CA GLU A 90 15.08 5.43 -7.94
C GLU A 90 15.56 4.33 -6.99
N TYR A 91 15.75 4.67 -5.72
CA TYR A 91 16.20 3.72 -4.71
C TYR A 91 15.20 2.57 -4.50
N TYR A 92 13.92 2.89 -4.26
CA TYR A 92 12.91 1.88 -3.98
C TYR A 92 12.36 1.19 -5.23
N GLY A 93 12.50 1.77 -6.41
CA GLY A 93 12.06 1.18 -7.68
C GLY A 93 12.69 -0.17 -8.00
N GLN A 94 13.81 -0.50 -7.37
CA GLN A 94 14.42 -1.83 -7.47
C GLN A 94 13.66 -2.91 -6.66
N TYR A 95 12.81 -2.52 -5.71
CA TYR A 95 12.09 -3.44 -4.80
C TYR A 95 10.58 -3.42 -5.02
N VAL A 96 10.04 -2.40 -5.68
CA VAL A 96 8.61 -2.16 -5.83
C VAL A 96 8.25 -1.77 -7.25
N ASN A 97 7.11 -2.26 -7.72
CA ASN A 97 6.54 -1.84 -9.01
C ASN A 97 5.51 -0.73 -8.78
N PHE A 98 5.90 0.52 -8.96
CA PHE A 98 5.02 1.69 -8.82
C PHE A 98 3.86 1.75 -9.82
N THR A 99 3.82 0.89 -10.83
CA THR A 99 2.70 0.78 -11.78
C THR A 99 1.64 -0.24 -11.35
N GLY A 100 1.91 -0.98 -10.29
CA GLY A 100 0.97 -1.93 -9.71
C GLY A 100 -0.20 -1.27 -8.99
N ARG A 101 -1.20 -2.09 -8.61
CA ARG A 101 -2.30 -1.66 -7.75
C ARG A 101 -1.74 -1.15 -6.44
N GLY A 102 -1.91 0.12 -6.16
CA GLY A 102 -1.52 0.75 -4.89
C GLY A 102 -2.53 0.48 -3.78
N PHE A 103 -2.08 0.29 -2.55
CA PHE A 103 -2.93 0.12 -1.37
C PHE A 103 -2.24 0.68 -0.11
N PRO A 104 -2.98 1.02 0.96
CA PRO A 104 -4.43 0.99 1.08
C PRO A 104 -5.11 2.07 0.22
N ASP A 105 -6.44 1.92 0.03
CA ASP A 105 -7.26 2.93 -0.66
C ASP A 105 -7.62 4.08 0.26
N VAL A 106 -7.89 3.76 1.52
CA VAL A 106 -8.26 4.68 2.60
C VAL A 106 -7.58 4.26 3.89
N ALA A 107 -7.50 5.15 4.85
CA ALA A 107 -6.98 4.87 6.18
C ALA A 107 -7.85 5.52 7.25
N ALA A 108 -7.86 4.93 8.44
CA ALA A 108 -8.60 5.43 9.58
C ALA A 108 -7.81 5.24 10.88
N LEU A 109 -8.16 5.97 11.91
CA LEU A 109 -7.54 5.87 13.22
C LEU A 109 -7.66 4.44 13.75
N SER A 110 -6.53 3.78 13.95
CA SER A 110 -6.44 2.38 14.37
C SER A 110 -5.86 2.21 15.77
N VAL A 111 -5.14 3.20 16.26
CA VAL A 111 -4.54 3.18 17.60
C VAL A 111 -5.01 4.42 18.35
N HIS A 112 -5.69 4.22 19.47
CA HIS A 112 -6.05 5.30 20.38
C HIS A 112 -4.79 5.82 21.07
N PRO A 113 -4.58 7.15 21.10
CA PRO A 113 -3.68 7.72 22.07
C PRO A 113 -4.32 7.47 23.46
N GLU A 114 -3.60 6.74 24.32
CA GLU A 114 -3.96 6.63 25.73
C GLU A 114 -3.81 7.98 26.45
#